data_3e7e1eba77bd57244ec0560f8c63f94d
#
_entry.id   3e7e1eba77bd57244ec0560f8c63f94d
#
_cell.length_a   1.000
_cell.length_b   1.000
_cell.length_c   1.000
_cell.angle_alpha   90.00
_cell.angle_beta   90.00
_cell.angle_gamma   90.00
#
_symmetry.space_group_name_H-M   'P 1'
#
loop_
_entity.id
_entity.type
_entity.pdbx_description
1 polymer ?
#
loop_
_entity_poly.entity_id
_entity_poly.type
_entity_poly.pdbx_seq_one_letter_code
_entity_poly.pdbx_strand_id
1 'polypeptide(L)'
;SKDPNDEANILNSIFNDDEKYKEYGENILNKYGYTNEIIESFASDRYVNEYMAGNVIFITIVFLVSCIAICIICIYVFKYLYKISTALGNYIDGNFEHKDEFSKEGIVNIIDNQLAILGKNISNTYDKLENEKEDSKALVTDISHQLKTPLASLSMCNSILEDDELTLDEKHEFLAMSNKNISKLQNLIECLVNISRLEAAMIKLKPVKSSLKDTVIKAYNSAYIKAQNKNIDIILEILKDYQIVHDNKWTEEAIFNVIDNGIKYTEPGGKIIITMEESLNFIKINIEDNGSGIDKKEFNNIFKRFYRGKEHEKKGIEGSGVGLYLTRKIFEDQGGSILVKSKIGSGSKFTLMLPK
;
A
#
# COMPACT_ATOMS: atom_id res chain seq x y z
N SER A 1 -94.69 27.42 18.45
CA SER A 1 -93.98 27.36 19.72
C SER A 1 -93.40 25.97 19.86
N LYS A 2 -92.10 25.83 19.88
CA LYS A 2 -91.42 24.54 20.18
C LYS A 2 -91.54 24.34 21.68
N ASP A 3 -92.33 23.33 22.09
CA ASP A 3 -92.32 22.90 23.49
C ASP A 3 -91.00 22.23 23.79
N PRO A 4 -90.24 22.73 24.77
CA PRO A 4 -88.98 22.11 25.15
C PRO A 4 -89.12 20.68 25.61
N ASN A 5 -90.34 20.29 26.06
CA ASN A 5 -90.58 18.91 26.46
C ASN A 5 -90.63 17.94 25.26
N ASP A 6 -90.97 18.43 24.05
CA ASP A 6 -90.98 17.57 22.86
C ASP A 6 -89.60 17.16 22.41
N GLU A 7 -88.60 18.02 22.53
CA GLU A 7 -87.20 17.69 22.21
C GLU A 7 -86.64 16.67 23.20
N ALA A 8 -86.92 16.85 24.51
CA ALA A 8 -86.46 15.91 25.54
C ALA A 8 -87.14 14.52 25.39
N ASN A 9 -88.38 14.49 25.01
CA ASN A 9 -89.12 13.26 24.79
C ASN A 9 -88.66 12.49 23.54
N ILE A 10 -88.33 13.21 22.45
CA ILE A 10 -87.74 12.62 21.22
C ILE A 10 -86.38 12.05 21.51
N LEU A 11 -85.50 12.76 22.24
CA LEU A 11 -84.20 12.26 22.66
C LEU A 11 -84.31 11.05 23.55
N ASN A 12 -85.23 11.04 24.53
CA ASN A 12 -85.45 9.89 25.39
C ASN A 12 -86.04 8.69 24.64
N SER A 13 -86.86 8.87 23.60
CA SER A 13 -87.35 7.74 22.78
C SER A 13 -86.22 7.10 21.94
N ILE A 14 -85.30 7.93 21.46
CA ILE A 14 -84.13 7.43 20.70
C ILE A 14 -83.20 6.60 21.59
N PHE A 15 -83.06 7.01 22.88
CA PHE A 15 -82.08 6.32 23.80
C PHE A 15 -82.76 5.17 24.57
N ASN A 16 -84.07 5.15 24.78
CA ASN A 16 -84.70 4.17 25.66
C ASN A 16 -85.68 3.18 24.92
N ASP A 17 -85.78 3.21 23.58
CA ASP A 17 -86.58 2.33 22.74
C ASP A 17 -88.04 2.18 23.20
N ASP A 18 -88.66 3.33 23.67
CA ASP A 18 -90.04 3.40 24.20
C ASP A 18 -91.08 3.52 23.06
N GLU A 19 -91.81 2.43 22.83
CA GLU A 19 -92.82 2.31 21.75
C GLU A 19 -93.85 3.47 21.71
N LYS A 20 -94.16 4.05 22.85
CA LYS A 20 -95.13 5.20 22.94
C LYS A 20 -94.62 6.46 22.26
N TYR A 21 -93.37 6.73 22.27
CA TYR A 21 -92.76 7.89 21.62
C TYR A 21 -92.31 7.60 20.17
N LYS A 22 -92.22 6.34 19.78
CA LYS A 22 -91.96 5.93 18.41
C LYS A 22 -93.06 6.30 17.48
N GLU A 23 -94.37 5.99 17.86
CA GLU A 23 -95.54 6.39 17.09
C GLU A 23 -95.67 7.92 17.00
N TYR A 24 -95.36 8.68 18.04
CA TYR A 24 -95.32 10.14 18.04
C TYR A 24 -94.19 10.69 17.14
N GLY A 25 -93.05 10.17 17.15
CA GLY A 25 -91.94 10.51 16.28
C GLY A 25 -92.21 10.24 14.82
N GLU A 26 -92.84 9.09 14.50
CA GLU A 26 -93.23 8.71 13.15
C GLU A 26 -94.35 9.67 12.62
N ASN A 27 -95.28 10.09 13.44
CA ASN A 27 -96.28 11.07 13.07
C ASN A 27 -95.69 12.48 12.77
N ILE A 28 -94.71 12.93 13.51
CA ILE A 28 -93.99 14.18 13.25
C ILE A 28 -93.20 14.09 11.96
N LEU A 29 -92.46 13.00 11.76
CA LEU A 29 -91.66 12.77 10.55
C LEU A 29 -92.55 12.73 9.29
N ASN A 30 -93.66 12.01 9.36
CA ASN A 30 -94.69 11.98 8.27
C ASN A 30 -95.27 13.35 7.96
N LYS A 31 -95.51 14.20 8.97
CA LYS A 31 -96.03 15.59 8.81
C LYS A 31 -95.05 16.49 8.06
N TYR A 32 -93.74 16.22 8.11
CA TYR A 32 -92.71 16.92 7.39
C TYR A 32 -92.23 16.20 6.10
N GLY A 33 -93.00 15.18 5.66
CA GLY A 33 -92.78 14.51 4.40
C GLY A 33 -91.73 13.41 4.47
N TYR A 34 -91.27 13.03 5.66
CA TYR A 34 -90.40 11.88 5.87
C TYR A 34 -91.26 10.63 6.07
N THR A 35 -91.60 9.95 4.99
CA THR A 35 -92.32 8.68 5.05
C THR A 35 -91.34 7.54 5.52
N ASN A 36 -91.90 6.45 6.10
CA ASN A 36 -91.10 5.34 6.52
C ASN A 36 -90.26 4.77 5.38
N GLU A 37 -90.70 4.82 4.12
CA GLU A 37 -89.96 4.46 2.95
C GLU A 37 -88.65 5.32 2.75
N ILE A 38 -88.83 6.65 3.03
CA ILE A 38 -87.65 7.57 2.93
C ILE A 38 -86.72 7.35 4.09
N ILE A 39 -87.22 7.12 5.30
CA ILE A 39 -86.39 6.82 6.49
C ILE A 39 -85.69 5.46 6.32
N GLU A 40 -86.37 4.44 5.85
CA GLU A 40 -85.83 3.17 5.50
C GLU A 40 -84.85 3.26 4.32
N SER A 41 -85.05 4.16 3.36
CA SER A 41 -84.10 4.40 2.27
C SER A 41 -82.80 5.10 2.75
N PHE A 42 -82.94 6.02 3.72
CA PHE A 42 -81.74 6.67 4.36
C PHE A 42 -81.07 5.78 5.40
N ALA A 43 -81.87 4.97 6.11
CA ALA A 43 -81.35 4.01 7.11
C ALA A 43 -81.15 2.63 6.49
N SER A 44 -81.41 2.46 5.19
CA SER A 44 -81.32 1.15 4.58
C SER A 44 -79.81 0.69 4.61
N ASP A 45 -79.58 -0.45 5.20
CA ASP A 45 -78.33 -1.20 5.19
C ASP A 45 -77.65 -1.25 3.81
N ARG A 46 -78.42 -0.96 2.76
CA ARG A 46 -77.99 -0.93 1.36
C ARG A 46 -76.97 0.20 1.08
N TYR A 47 -77.20 1.44 1.52
CA TYR A 47 -76.26 2.56 1.32
C TYR A 47 -75.05 2.44 2.17
N VAL A 48 -75.24 2.01 3.42
CA VAL A 48 -74.10 1.73 4.33
C VAL A 48 -73.29 0.54 3.80
N ASN A 49 -73.92 -0.52 3.32
CA ASN A 49 -73.24 -1.69 2.78
C ASN A 49 -72.50 -1.41 1.46
N GLU A 50 -73.11 -0.64 0.52
CA GLU A 50 -72.39 -0.21 -0.72
C GLU A 50 -71.25 0.71 -0.45
N TYR A 51 -71.38 1.68 0.50
CA TYR A 51 -70.26 2.57 0.90
C TYR A 51 -69.16 1.82 1.62
N MET A 52 -69.52 0.90 2.54
CA MET A 52 -68.58 0.06 3.23
C MET A 52 -67.87 -0.90 2.26
N ALA A 53 -68.59 -1.54 1.33
CA ALA A 53 -68.03 -2.38 0.29
C ALA A 53 -67.05 -1.62 -0.61
N GLY A 54 -67.40 -0.40 -1.03
CA GLY A 54 -66.52 0.47 -1.82
C GLY A 54 -65.22 0.83 -1.07
N ASN A 55 -65.32 1.18 0.21
CA ASN A 55 -64.16 1.46 1.04
C ASN A 55 -63.26 0.22 1.28
N VAL A 56 -63.87 -0.93 1.52
CA VAL A 56 -63.15 -2.20 1.68
C VAL A 56 -62.39 -2.53 0.38
N ILE A 57 -63.05 -2.41 -0.79
CA ILE A 57 -62.38 -2.64 -2.09
C ILE A 57 -61.25 -1.62 -2.29
N PHE A 58 -61.42 -0.35 -1.98
CA PHE A 58 -60.37 0.66 -2.09
C PHE A 58 -59.18 0.34 -1.18
N ILE A 59 -59.43 0.01 0.09
CA ILE A 59 -58.37 -0.38 1.05
C ILE A 59 -57.63 -1.64 0.57
N THR A 60 -58.34 -2.65 0.05
CA THR A 60 -57.72 -3.87 -0.47
C THR A 60 -56.86 -3.59 -1.71
N ILE A 61 -57.28 -2.71 -2.60
CA ILE A 61 -56.47 -2.28 -3.76
C ILE A 61 -55.21 -1.54 -3.32
N VAL A 62 -55.33 -0.60 -2.38
CA VAL A 62 -54.18 0.14 -1.83
C VAL A 62 -53.19 -0.83 -1.14
N PHE A 63 -53.72 -1.79 -0.39
CA PHE A 63 -52.89 -2.84 0.24
C PHE A 63 -52.17 -3.70 -0.78
N LEU A 64 -52.84 -4.16 -1.82
CA LEU A 64 -52.25 -4.94 -2.90
C LEU A 64 -51.15 -4.16 -3.64
N VAL A 65 -51.38 -2.89 -3.95
CA VAL A 65 -50.39 -2.01 -4.60
C VAL A 65 -49.17 -1.82 -3.68
N SER A 66 -49.38 -1.62 -2.37
CA SER A 66 -48.29 -1.50 -1.42
C SER A 66 -47.49 -2.79 -1.29
N CYS A 67 -48.13 -3.96 -1.27
CA CYS A 67 -47.46 -5.26 -1.26
C CYS A 67 -46.62 -5.48 -2.53
N ILE A 68 -47.17 -5.13 -3.71
CA ILE A 68 -46.41 -5.23 -4.97
C ILE A 68 -45.18 -4.30 -4.93
N ALA A 69 -45.32 -3.07 -4.46
CA ALA A 69 -44.21 -2.11 -4.33
C ALA A 69 -43.14 -2.64 -3.39
N ILE A 70 -43.52 -3.19 -2.24
CA ILE A 70 -42.56 -3.82 -1.28
C ILE A 70 -41.88 -5.01 -1.92
N CYS A 71 -42.59 -5.90 -2.63
CA CYS A 71 -42.01 -7.02 -3.35
C CYS A 71 -40.94 -6.57 -4.37
N ILE A 72 -41.25 -5.54 -5.16
CA ILE A 72 -40.30 -4.97 -6.13
C ILE A 72 -39.03 -4.46 -5.43
N ILE A 73 -39.19 -3.70 -4.33
CA ILE A 73 -38.08 -3.20 -3.53
C ILE A 73 -37.25 -4.35 -2.96
N CYS A 74 -37.88 -5.37 -2.40
CA CYS A 74 -37.22 -6.55 -1.88
C CYS A 74 -36.41 -7.28 -2.96
N ILE A 75 -36.97 -7.51 -4.14
CA ILE A 75 -36.27 -8.15 -5.27
C ILE A 75 -35.04 -7.33 -5.66
N TYR A 76 -35.16 -6.00 -5.71
CA TYR A 76 -34.07 -5.10 -6.04
C TYR A 76 -32.94 -5.18 -4.99
N VAL A 77 -33.30 -5.14 -3.70
CA VAL A 77 -32.36 -5.24 -2.59
C VAL A 77 -31.66 -6.61 -2.58
N PHE A 78 -32.40 -7.72 -2.74
CA PHE A 78 -31.82 -9.05 -2.81
C PHE A 78 -30.86 -9.22 -3.99
N LYS A 79 -31.22 -8.73 -5.17
CA LYS A 79 -30.35 -8.75 -6.35
C LYS A 79 -29.05 -7.99 -6.09
N TYR A 80 -29.12 -6.86 -5.39
CA TYR A 80 -27.96 -6.06 -5.04
C TYR A 80 -27.07 -6.74 -3.99
N LEU A 81 -27.66 -7.29 -2.92
CA LEU A 81 -26.94 -8.06 -1.92
C LEU A 81 -26.23 -9.31 -2.51
N TYR A 82 -26.90 -9.99 -3.42
CA TYR A 82 -26.31 -11.13 -4.14
C TYR A 82 -25.08 -10.69 -4.95
N LYS A 83 -25.12 -9.52 -5.62
CA LYS A 83 -23.99 -8.99 -6.36
C LYS A 83 -22.82 -8.63 -5.45
N ILE A 84 -23.06 -7.98 -4.31
CA ILE A 84 -22.01 -7.72 -3.30
C ILE A 84 -21.38 -9.03 -2.84
N SER A 85 -22.20 -10.03 -2.51
CA SER A 85 -21.72 -11.35 -2.09
C SER A 85 -20.84 -12.01 -3.15
N THR A 86 -21.22 -11.92 -4.43
CA THR A 86 -20.45 -12.47 -5.54
C THR A 86 -19.12 -11.72 -5.73
N ALA A 87 -19.13 -10.39 -5.62
CA ALA A 87 -17.91 -9.58 -5.71
C ALA A 87 -16.92 -9.92 -4.58
N LEU A 88 -17.42 -10.08 -3.35
CA LEU A 88 -16.60 -10.49 -2.21
C LEU A 88 -16.08 -11.93 -2.38
N GLY A 89 -16.90 -12.85 -2.93
CA GLY A 89 -16.46 -14.19 -3.28
C GLY A 89 -15.32 -14.20 -4.28
N ASN A 90 -15.42 -13.40 -5.34
CA ASN A 90 -14.35 -13.23 -6.32
C ASN A 90 -13.05 -12.70 -5.70
N TYR A 91 -13.14 -11.78 -4.72
CA TYR A 91 -11.97 -11.28 -4.00
C TYR A 91 -11.31 -12.36 -3.14
N ILE A 92 -12.09 -13.24 -2.52
CA ILE A 92 -11.58 -14.40 -1.77
C ILE A 92 -10.84 -15.38 -2.70
N ASP A 93 -11.33 -15.56 -3.91
CA ASP A 93 -10.73 -16.43 -4.94
C ASP A 93 -9.54 -15.79 -5.66
N GLY A 94 -9.14 -14.56 -5.26
CA GLY A 94 -8.00 -13.86 -5.83
C GLY A 94 -8.30 -13.08 -7.12
N ASN A 95 -9.55 -12.97 -7.52
CA ASN A 95 -9.96 -12.15 -8.65
C ASN A 95 -10.47 -10.79 -8.16
N PHE A 96 -9.61 -9.78 -8.22
CA PHE A 96 -9.86 -8.43 -7.69
C PHE A 96 -10.45 -7.48 -8.72
N GLU A 97 -10.75 -7.94 -9.95
CA GLU A 97 -11.39 -7.11 -10.96
C GLU A 97 -12.83 -6.78 -10.57
N HIS A 98 -13.11 -5.50 -10.41
CA HIS A 98 -14.46 -4.99 -10.19
C HIS A 98 -15.01 -4.43 -11.52
N LYS A 99 -16.12 -5.00 -12.01
CA LYS A 99 -16.81 -4.49 -13.19
C LYS A 99 -17.81 -3.42 -12.75
N ASP A 100 -17.57 -2.18 -13.14
CA ASP A 100 -18.50 -1.06 -12.95
C ASP A 100 -19.76 -1.29 -13.80
N GLU A 101 -20.82 -1.80 -13.18
CA GLU A 101 -22.10 -2.06 -13.87
C GLU A 101 -23.28 -1.24 -13.35
N PHE A 102 -23.07 -0.26 -12.46
CA PHE A 102 -24.19 0.42 -11.81
C PHE A 102 -24.41 1.90 -12.18
N SER A 103 -25.70 2.27 -12.03
CA SER A 103 -26.28 3.59 -12.17
C SER A 103 -25.49 4.67 -11.41
N LYS A 104 -25.41 5.83 -12.03
CA LYS A 104 -24.52 6.94 -11.67
C LYS A 104 -24.84 7.69 -10.37
N GLU A 105 -25.89 7.35 -9.60
CA GLU A 105 -26.31 8.14 -8.42
C GLU A 105 -26.84 7.29 -7.26
N GLY A 106 -26.60 7.73 -6.01
CA GLY A 106 -27.15 7.17 -4.78
C GLY A 106 -26.19 6.32 -3.94
N ILE A 107 -26.72 5.78 -2.82
CA ILE A 107 -25.97 4.96 -1.84
C ILE A 107 -25.34 3.72 -2.50
N VAL A 108 -26.02 3.12 -3.48
CA VAL A 108 -25.55 1.95 -4.22
C VAL A 108 -24.23 2.22 -4.91
N ASN A 109 -24.10 3.40 -5.55
CA ASN A 109 -22.85 3.81 -6.20
C ASN A 109 -21.70 4.04 -5.20
N ILE A 110 -22.02 4.56 -4.02
CA ILE A 110 -21.01 4.74 -2.95
C ILE A 110 -20.43 3.38 -2.52
N ILE A 111 -21.29 2.39 -2.31
CA ILE A 111 -20.87 1.04 -1.91
C ILE A 111 -20.08 0.36 -3.05
N ASP A 112 -20.52 0.52 -4.30
CA ASP A 112 -19.83 -0.05 -5.48
C ASP A 112 -18.43 0.55 -5.63
N ASN A 113 -18.29 1.87 -5.50
CA ASN A 113 -16.99 2.55 -5.49
C ASN A 113 -16.10 2.10 -4.32
N GLN A 114 -16.66 1.92 -3.12
CA GLN A 114 -15.90 1.42 -1.98
C GLN A 114 -15.42 -0.02 -2.18
N LEU A 115 -16.24 -0.88 -2.80
CA LEU A 115 -15.84 -2.24 -3.18
C LEU A 115 -14.74 -2.22 -4.23
N ALA A 116 -14.84 -1.37 -5.25
CA ALA A 116 -13.81 -1.21 -6.27
C ALA A 116 -12.46 -0.75 -5.66
N ILE A 117 -12.50 0.25 -4.76
CA ILE A 117 -11.32 0.72 -4.03
C ILE A 117 -10.74 -0.40 -3.16
N LEU A 118 -11.59 -1.15 -2.46
CA LEU A 118 -11.18 -2.30 -1.64
C LEU A 118 -10.50 -3.37 -2.49
N GLY A 119 -11.11 -3.78 -3.61
CA GLY A 119 -10.54 -4.74 -4.55
C GLY A 119 -9.18 -4.31 -5.07
N LYS A 120 -9.05 -3.04 -5.48
CA LYS A 120 -7.78 -2.46 -5.93
C LYS A 120 -6.71 -2.45 -4.84
N ASN A 121 -7.08 -2.11 -3.60
CA ASN A 121 -6.15 -2.11 -2.47
C ASN A 121 -5.68 -3.53 -2.13
N ILE A 122 -6.59 -4.52 -2.15
CA ILE A 122 -6.25 -5.92 -1.92
C ILE A 122 -5.32 -6.42 -3.05
N SER A 123 -5.66 -6.16 -4.32
CA SER A 123 -4.80 -6.51 -5.46
C SER A 123 -3.39 -5.94 -5.32
N ASN A 124 -3.28 -4.64 -5.07
CA ASN A 124 -1.97 -4.00 -4.88
C ASN A 124 -1.18 -4.60 -3.70
N THR A 125 -1.88 -4.98 -2.62
CA THR A 125 -1.26 -5.59 -1.44
C THR A 125 -0.81 -7.03 -1.75
N TYR A 126 -1.63 -7.77 -2.49
CA TYR A 126 -1.30 -9.12 -2.93
C TYR A 126 -0.09 -9.14 -3.86
N ASP A 127 -0.08 -8.28 -4.89
CA ASP A 127 1.04 -8.12 -5.82
C ASP A 127 2.33 -7.73 -5.09
N LYS A 128 2.21 -6.84 -4.09
CA LYS A 128 3.34 -6.45 -3.26
C LYS A 128 3.87 -7.61 -2.43
N LEU A 129 2.98 -8.40 -1.82
CA LEU A 129 3.35 -9.58 -1.04
C LEU A 129 4.00 -10.67 -1.89
N GLU A 130 3.48 -10.89 -3.12
CA GLU A 130 4.05 -11.86 -4.05
C GLU A 130 5.45 -11.43 -4.50
N ASN A 131 5.63 -10.14 -4.84
CA ASN A 131 6.95 -9.58 -5.15
C ASN A 131 7.93 -9.71 -3.97
N GLU A 132 7.50 -9.40 -2.73
CA GLU A 132 8.32 -9.59 -1.52
C GLU A 132 8.72 -11.06 -1.30
N LYS A 133 7.81 -12.00 -1.58
CA LYS A 133 8.09 -13.44 -1.50
C LYS A 133 9.09 -13.89 -2.56
N GLU A 134 8.94 -13.41 -3.80
CA GLU A 134 9.89 -13.70 -4.88
C GLU A 134 11.27 -13.11 -4.59
N ASP A 135 11.31 -11.88 -4.12
CA ASP A 135 12.53 -11.20 -3.69
C ASP A 135 13.23 -11.96 -2.56
N SER A 136 12.47 -12.48 -1.59
CA SER A 136 13.00 -13.29 -0.49
C SER A 136 13.58 -14.63 -0.99
N LYS A 137 12.90 -15.31 -1.92
CA LYS A 137 13.42 -16.55 -2.54
C LYS A 137 14.70 -16.29 -3.34
N ALA A 138 14.73 -15.21 -4.12
CA ALA A 138 15.89 -14.79 -4.88
C ALA A 138 17.08 -14.51 -3.93
N LEU A 139 16.82 -13.81 -2.83
CA LEU A 139 17.85 -13.54 -1.80
C LEU A 139 18.47 -14.82 -1.25
N VAL A 140 17.65 -15.81 -0.84
CA VAL A 140 18.16 -17.09 -0.30
C VAL A 140 19.00 -17.82 -1.34
N THR A 141 18.58 -17.81 -2.60
CA THR A 141 19.30 -18.44 -3.71
C THR A 141 20.64 -17.75 -3.94
N ASP A 142 20.66 -16.43 -4.02
CA ASP A 142 21.85 -15.62 -4.22
C ASP A 142 22.87 -15.82 -3.07
N ILE A 143 22.39 -15.80 -1.83
CA ILE A 143 23.20 -16.11 -0.63
C ILE A 143 23.87 -17.48 -0.76
N SER A 144 23.07 -18.49 -1.10
CA SER A 144 23.57 -19.87 -1.22
C SER A 144 24.71 -19.96 -2.23
N HIS A 145 24.56 -19.31 -3.38
CA HIS A 145 25.59 -19.27 -4.42
C HIS A 145 26.86 -18.50 -3.97
N GLN A 146 26.67 -17.34 -3.31
CA GLN A 146 27.79 -16.51 -2.87
C GLN A 146 28.60 -17.12 -1.71
N LEU A 147 27.97 -17.94 -0.86
CA LEU A 147 28.61 -18.67 0.21
C LEU A 147 29.31 -19.94 -0.30
N LYS A 148 28.70 -20.65 -1.25
CA LYS A 148 29.23 -21.93 -1.76
C LYS A 148 30.64 -21.80 -2.39
N THR A 149 30.88 -20.73 -3.14
CA THR A 149 32.14 -20.50 -3.85
C THR A 149 33.34 -20.34 -2.91
N PRO A 150 33.37 -19.40 -1.94
CA PRO A 150 34.47 -19.24 -1.01
C PRO A 150 34.63 -20.46 -0.08
N LEU A 151 33.51 -21.12 0.29
CA LEU A 151 33.55 -22.32 1.11
C LEU A 151 34.22 -23.50 0.36
N ALA A 152 33.88 -23.71 -0.91
CA ALA A 152 34.52 -24.72 -1.74
C ALA A 152 36.03 -24.44 -1.92
N SER A 153 36.40 -23.17 -2.14
CA SER A 153 37.79 -22.74 -2.23
C SER A 153 38.56 -22.98 -0.92
N LEU A 154 37.94 -22.69 0.23
CA LEU A 154 38.51 -22.99 1.56
C LEU A 154 38.74 -24.50 1.75
N SER A 155 37.74 -25.32 1.42
CA SER A 155 37.86 -26.79 1.52
C SER A 155 38.97 -27.29 0.62
N MET A 156 39.12 -26.77 -0.59
CA MET A 156 40.20 -27.12 -1.51
C MET A 156 41.59 -26.70 -0.94
N CYS A 157 41.70 -25.47 -0.43
CA CYS A 157 42.97 -25.02 0.19
C CYS A 157 43.36 -25.91 1.37
N ASN A 158 42.37 -26.27 2.23
CA ASN A 158 42.66 -27.17 3.36
C ASN A 158 43.12 -28.56 2.91
N SER A 159 42.45 -29.17 1.92
CA SER A 159 42.87 -30.48 1.40
C SER A 159 44.30 -30.46 0.81
N ILE A 160 44.64 -29.34 0.16
CA ILE A 160 46.02 -29.17 -0.37
C ILE A 160 47.04 -28.99 0.76
N LEU A 161 46.70 -28.20 1.79
CA LEU A 161 47.57 -27.95 2.94
C LEU A 161 47.83 -29.19 3.81
N GLU A 162 47.02 -30.25 3.66
CA GLU A 162 47.27 -31.58 4.28
C GLU A 162 48.38 -32.39 3.57
N ASP A 163 48.83 -31.95 2.38
CA ASP A 163 49.91 -32.60 1.66
C ASP A 163 51.27 -32.22 2.26
N ASP A 164 52.02 -33.25 2.71
CA ASP A 164 53.34 -33.10 3.32
C ASP A 164 54.44 -32.71 2.33
N GLU A 165 54.22 -32.89 1.03
CA GLU A 165 55.23 -32.60 -0.01
C GLU A 165 55.26 -31.12 -0.42
N LEU A 166 54.35 -30.27 0.09
CA LEU A 166 54.31 -28.84 -0.21
C LEU A 166 55.53 -28.09 0.31
N THR A 167 56.03 -27.22 -0.53
CA THR A 167 57.05 -26.23 -0.14
C THR A 167 56.51 -25.18 0.83
N LEU A 168 57.40 -24.53 1.56
CA LEU A 168 57.01 -23.44 2.48
C LEU A 168 56.33 -22.30 1.75
N ASP A 169 56.74 -21.96 0.53
CA ASP A 169 56.18 -20.87 -0.26
C ASP A 169 54.77 -21.23 -0.73
N GLU A 170 54.54 -22.47 -1.18
CA GLU A 170 53.18 -22.95 -1.55
C GLU A 170 52.25 -22.99 -0.34
N LYS A 171 52.74 -23.44 0.84
CA LYS A 171 51.94 -23.38 2.09
C LYS A 171 51.53 -21.94 2.43
N HIS A 172 52.46 -20.99 2.29
CA HIS A 172 52.16 -19.57 2.51
C HIS A 172 51.09 -19.02 1.52
N GLU A 173 51.16 -19.41 0.25
CA GLU A 173 50.18 -19.00 -0.77
C GLU A 173 48.79 -19.54 -0.47
N PHE A 174 48.64 -20.84 -0.15
CA PHE A 174 47.36 -21.44 0.20
C PHE A 174 46.75 -20.87 1.51
N LEU A 175 47.60 -20.57 2.51
CA LEU A 175 47.19 -19.89 3.73
C LEU A 175 46.67 -18.46 3.45
N ALA A 176 47.37 -17.71 2.59
CA ALA A 176 46.93 -16.38 2.18
C ALA A 176 45.58 -16.43 1.41
N MET A 177 45.42 -17.43 0.53
CA MET A 177 44.16 -17.67 -0.18
C MET A 177 43.02 -18.04 0.78
N SER A 178 43.29 -18.88 1.79
CA SER A 178 42.34 -19.26 2.82
C SER A 178 41.88 -18.04 3.63
N ASN A 179 42.83 -17.21 4.11
CA ASN A 179 42.53 -15.98 4.83
C ASN A 179 41.69 -14.99 4.01
N LYS A 180 41.98 -14.88 2.71
CA LYS A 180 41.20 -14.07 1.79
C LYS A 180 39.76 -14.57 1.67
N ASN A 181 39.53 -15.88 1.58
CA ASN A 181 38.19 -16.46 1.52
C ASN A 181 37.41 -16.31 2.85
N ILE A 182 38.12 -16.42 4.00
CA ILE A 182 37.54 -16.15 5.33
C ILE A 182 37.06 -14.69 5.41
N SER A 183 37.92 -13.74 5.03
CA SER A 183 37.53 -12.31 5.02
C SER A 183 36.34 -12.03 4.08
N LYS A 184 36.29 -12.72 2.94
CA LYS A 184 35.15 -12.62 2.00
C LYS A 184 33.86 -13.15 2.62
N LEU A 185 33.91 -14.28 3.35
CA LEU A 185 32.76 -14.83 4.07
C LEU A 185 32.29 -13.90 5.20
N GLN A 186 33.23 -13.35 5.97
CA GLN A 186 32.89 -12.37 7.03
C GLN A 186 32.15 -11.15 6.47
N ASN A 187 32.68 -10.57 5.38
CA ASN A 187 32.01 -9.44 4.71
C ASN A 187 30.61 -9.79 4.17
N LEU A 188 30.43 -11.02 3.65
CA LEU A 188 29.11 -11.49 3.20
C LEU A 188 28.15 -11.63 4.37
N ILE A 189 28.58 -12.17 5.50
CA ILE A 189 27.74 -12.30 6.71
C ILE A 189 27.32 -10.92 7.22
N GLU A 190 28.25 -9.97 7.29
CA GLU A 190 27.95 -8.59 7.70
C GLU A 190 26.92 -7.94 6.79
N CYS A 191 27.06 -8.08 5.48
CA CYS A 191 26.09 -7.61 4.49
C CYS A 191 24.73 -8.27 4.67
N LEU A 192 24.66 -9.58 4.94
CA LEU A 192 23.42 -10.30 5.18
C LEU A 192 22.72 -9.84 6.44
N VAL A 193 23.47 -9.61 7.52
CA VAL A 193 22.90 -9.05 8.75
C VAL A 193 22.30 -7.68 8.50
N ASN A 194 22.97 -6.83 7.71
CA ASN A 194 22.47 -5.51 7.37
C ASN A 194 21.21 -5.57 6.47
N ILE A 195 21.20 -6.46 5.47
CA ILE A 195 20.00 -6.70 4.64
C ILE A 195 18.85 -7.22 5.51
N SER A 196 19.08 -8.25 6.32
CA SER A 196 18.06 -8.84 7.20
C SER A 196 17.48 -7.81 8.17
N ARG A 197 18.31 -6.92 8.71
CA ARG A 197 17.85 -5.83 9.57
C ARG A 197 16.96 -4.82 8.82
N LEU A 198 17.29 -4.52 7.57
CA LEU A 198 16.49 -3.64 6.70
C LEU A 198 15.15 -4.28 6.31
N GLU A 199 15.16 -5.54 5.87
CA GLU A 199 13.96 -6.24 5.39
C GLU A 199 12.98 -6.59 6.52
N ALA A 200 13.51 -6.96 7.70
CA ALA A 200 12.66 -7.23 8.86
C ALA A 200 12.03 -5.96 9.47
N ALA A 201 12.14 -4.80 8.81
CA ALA A 201 11.78 -3.49 9.39
C ALA A 201 12.40 -3.28 10.80
N MET A 202 13.46 -4.03 11.13
CA MET A 202 14.20 -3.89 12.40
C MET A 202 15.11 -2.66 12.40
N ILE A 203 15.46 -2.16 11.20
CA ILE A 203 16.02 -0.83 11.07
C ILE A 203 14.85 0.16 11.11
N LYS A 204 14.44 0.51 12.30
CA LYS A 204 13.66 1.72 12.49
C LYS A 204 14.60 2.89 12.21
N LEU A 205 14.54 3.42 11.00
CA LEU A 205 15.17 4.70 10.71
C LEU A 205 14.73 5.68 11.81
N LYS A 206 15.69 6.41 12.34
CA LYS A 206 15.44 7.48 13.32
C LYS A 206 15.77 8.82 12.69
N PRO A 207 14.93 9.29 11.75
CA PRO A 207 15.17 10.55 11.10
C PRO A 207 15.06 11.68 12.10
N VAL A 208 16.10 12.49 12.17
CA VAL A 208 16.18 13.70 13.00
C VAL A 208 16.59 14.88 12.13
N LYS A 209 16.12 16.06 12.48
CA LYS A 209 16.58 17.28 11.79
C LYS A 209 18.02 17.57 12.20
N SER A 210 18.94 17.48 11.26
CA SER A 210 20.39 17.62 11.50
C SER A 210 21.14 18.12 10.25
N SER A 211 22.39 18.50 10.44
CA SER A 211 23.30 18.93 9.38
C SER A 211 23.61 17.79 8.41
N LEU A 212 23.21 17.91 7.17
CA LEU A 212 23.57 16.97 6.12
C LEU A 212 25.06 17.06 5.79
N LYS A 213 25.64 18.25 5.87
CA LYS A 213 27.09 18.47 5.67
C LYS A 213 27.92 17.65 6.66
N ASP A 214 27.54 17.64 7.93
CA ASP A 214 28.25 16.85 8.95
C ASP A 214 28.17 15.35 8.65
N THR A 215 27.03 14.86 8.17
CA THR A 215 26.86 13.45 7.75
C THR A 215 27.75 13.11 6.57
N VAL A 216 27.83 13.98 5.55
CA VAL A 216 28.73 13.79 4.40
C VAL A 216 30.19 13.82 4.82
N ILE A 217 30.58 14.75 5.73
CA ILE A 217 31.95 14.81 6.25
C ILE A 217 32.33 13.54 7.00
N LYS A 218 31.43 12.95 7.79
CA LYS A 218 31.71 11.66 8.46
C LYS A 218 31.95 10.53 7.47
N ALA A 219 31.10 10.42 6.45
CA ALA A 219 31.28 9.43 5.39
C ALA A 219 32.62 9.63 4.62
N TYR A 220 32.96 10.89 4.31
CA TYR A 220 34.26 11.26 3.73
C TYR A 220 35.41 10.80 4.61
N ASN A 221 35.40 11.13 5.91
CA ASN A 221 36.45 10.74 6.84
C ASN A 221 36.64 9.23 6.94
N SER A 222 35.53 8.48 6.95
CA SER A 222 35.55 7.00 6.97
C SER A 222 36.17 6.40 5.70
N ALA A 223 36.06 7.08 4.56
CA ALA A 223 36.61 6.65 3.29
C ALA A 223 38.08 7.13 3.04
N TYR A 224 38.49 8.20 3.74
CA TYR A 224 39.74 8.91 3.45
C TYR A 224 41.00 8.01 3.51
N ILE A 225 41.14 7.17 4.55
CA ILE A 225 42.27 6.27 4.71
C ILE A 225 42.35 5.25 3.54
N LYS A 226 41.20 4.71 3.11
CA LYS A 226 41.13 3.79 1.98
C LYS A 226 41.58 4.44 0.67
N ALA A 227 41.15 5.68 0.45
CA ALA A 227 41.52 6.46 -0.72
C ALA A 227 43.00 6.78 -0.75
N GLN A 228 43.58 7.21 0.38
CA GLN A 228 45.01 7.44 0.51
C GLN A 228 45.84 6.20 0.23
N ASN A 229 45.45 5.05 0.79
CA ASN A 229 46.16 3.78 0.55
C ASN A 229 46.14 3.38 -0.93
N LYS A 230 45.16 3.83 -1.71
CA LYS A 230 45.09 3.60 -3.15
C LYS A 230 45.58 4.76 -4.00
N ASN A 231 46.13 5.81 -3.37
CA ASN A 231 46.56 7.06 -4.03
C ASN A 231 45.47 7.72 -4.86
N ILE A 232 44.29 7.89 -4.25
CA ILE A 232 43.13 8.56 -4.86
C ILE A 232 42.81 9.86 -4.09
N ASP A 233 42.65 10.95 -4.81
CA ASP A 233 42.25 12.23 -4.23
C ASP A 233 40.73 12.31 -4.04
N ILE A 234 40.24 12.55 -2.81
CA ILE A 234 38.86 12.87 -2.55
C ILE A 234 38.74 14.37 -2.27
N ILE A 235 37.99 15.05 -3.11
CA ILE A 235 37.77 16.50 -3.04
C ILE A 235 36.35 16.75 -2.53
N LEU A 236 36.25 17.51 -1.44
CA LEU A 236 34.98 17.88 -0.83
C LEU A 236 34.65 19.35 -1.14
N GLU A 237 33.74 19.58 -2.06
CA GLU A 237 33.30 20.92 -2.50
C GLU A 237 31.89 21.24 -1.97
N ILE A 238 31.76 21.45 -0.66
CA ILE A 238 30.49 21.76 -0.01
C ILE A 238 30.49 23.20 0.48
N LEU A 239 29.79 24.08 -0.25
CA LEU A 239 29.71 25.49 0.02
C LEU A 239 28.68 25.85 1.09
N LYS A 240 27.59 25.08 1.21
CA LYS A 240 26.45 25.37 2.09
C LYS A 240 26.06 24.14 2.89
N ASP A 241 25.66 24.33 4.15
CA ASP A 241 25.03 23.31 4.97
C ASP A 241 23.50 23.35 4.82
N TYR A 242 22.88 22.16 4.94
CA TYR A 242 21.43 22.00 4.87
C TYR A 242 20.95 21.22 6.08
N GLN A 243 20.03 21.83 6.84
CA GLN A 243 19.38 21.22 7.98
C GLN A 243 18.12 20.48 7.51
N ILE A 244 18.20 19.18 7.30
CA ILE A 244 17.10 18.34 6.80
C ILE A 244 16.81 17.18 7.75
N VAL A 245 15.63 16.60 7.62
CA VAL A 245 15.21 15.42 8.41
C VAL A 245 15.77 14.17 7.73
N HIS A 246 16.75 13.52 8.36
CA HIS A 246 17.35 12.29 7.86
C HIS A 246 17.90 11.43 9.01
N ASP A 247 18.14 10.16 8.75
CA ASP A 247 18.86 9.27 9.66
C ASP A 247 20.38 9.43 9.45
N ASN A 248 21.06 10.05 10.39
CA ASN A 248 22.47 10.37 10.28
C ASN A 248 23.33 9.14 10.02
N LYS A 249 23.09 8.05 10.77
CA LYS A 249 23.90 6.83 10.71
C LYS A 249 23.73 6.10 9.37
N TRP A 250 22.48 5.90 8.97
CA TRP A 250 22.20 5.15 7.73
C TRP A 250 22.51 5.96 6.48
N THR A 251 22.31 7.28 6.54
CA THR A 251 22.70 8.18 5.44
C THR A 251 24.22 8.26 5.30
N GLU A 252 24.99 8.29 6.42
CA GLU A 252 26.45 8.18 6.42
C GLU A 252 26.91 6.90 5.76
N GLU A 253 26.36 5.75 6.16
CA GLU A 253 26.66 4.42 5.59
C GLU A 253 26.39 4.36 4.08
N ALA A 254 25.24 4.90 3.65
CA ALA A 254 24.87 4.93 2.25
C ALA A 254 25.82 5.80 1.40
N ILE A 255 26.20 6.97 1.91
CA ILE A 255 27.18 7.85 1.25
C ILE A 255 28.55 7.16 1.20
N PHE A 256 29.00 6.57 2.31
CA PHE A 256 30.23 5.82 2.38
C PHE A 256 30.30 4.70 1.33
N ASN A 257 29.22 3.93 1.16
CA ASN A 257 29.15 2.85 0.16
C ASN A 257 29.36 3.36 -1.27
N VAL A 258 28.85 4.55 -1.60
CA VAL A 258 29.06 5.14 -2.93
C VAL A 258 30.50 5.64 -3.09
N ILE A 259 31.07 6.28 -2.06
CA ILE A 259 32.48 6.71 -2.07
C ILE A 259 33.41 5.50 -2.17
N ASP A 260 33.18 4.44 -1.39
CA ASP A 260 33.97 3.19 -1.40
C ASP A 260 33.93 2.52 -2.79
N ASN A 261 32.78 2.56 -3.47
CA ASN A 261 32.68 2.12 -4.86
C ASN A 261 33.53 3.01 -5.79
N GLY A 262 33.46 4.33 -5.66
CA GLY A 262 34.33 5.25 -6.40
C GLY A 262 35.81 4.91 -6.21
N ILE A 263 36.26 4.66 -4.97
CA ILE A 263 37.61 4.24 -4.66
C ILE A 263 37.97 2.91 -5.32
N LYS A 264 37.07 1.92 -5.26
CA LYS A 264 37.31 0.57 -5.82
C LYS A 264 37.53 0.60 -7.33
N TYR A 265 36.74 1.37 -8.05
CA TYR A 265 36.67 1.38 -9.52
C TYR A 265 37.49 2.50 -10.18
N THR A 266 38.14 3.34 -9.40
CA THR A 266 39.07 4.35 -9.88
C THR A 266 40.51 3.84 -9.78
N GLU A 267 41.32 4.06 -10.81
CA GLU A 267 42.72 3.67 -10.81
C GLU A 267 43.56 4.61 -9.90
N PRO A 268 44.73 4.14 -9.39
CA PRO A 268 45.61 5.01 -8.61
C PRO A 268 45.96 6.31 -9.34
N GLY A 269 45.99 7.43 -8.62
CA GLY A 269 46.14 8.77 -9.19
C GLY A 269 44.86 9.40 -9.70
N GLY A 270 43.72 8.70 -9.56
CA GLY A 270 42.42 9.25 -9.88
C GLY A 270 41.84 10.16 -8.79
N LYS A 271 40.62 10.65 -9.03
CA LYS A 271 39.94 11.61 -8.13
C LYS A 271 38.46 11.28 -7.96
N ILE A 272 37.95 11.63 -6.80
CA ILE A 272 36.52 11.59 -6.45
C ILE A 272 36.11 12.98 -5.97
N ILE A 273 35.05 13.55 -6.52
CA ILE A 273 34.55 14.88 -6.16
C ILE A 273 33.18 14.71 -5.51
N ILE A 274 33.00 15.29 -4.32
CA ILE A 274 31.75 15.27 -3.58
C ILE A 274 31.23 16.70 -3.50
N THR A 275 30.02 16.93 -4.04
CA THR A 275 29.34 18.21 -4.01
C THR A 275 27.94 18.10 -3.41
N MET A 276 27.43 19.19 -2.87
CA MET A 276 26.04 19.29 -2.46
C MET A 276 25.35 20.47 -3.17
N GLU A 277 24.16 20.24 -3.66
CA GLU A 277 23.35 21.27 -4.32
C GLU A 277 21.88 21.21 -3.93
N GLU A 278 21.25 22.36 -3.92
CA GLU A 278 19.83 22.48 -3.60
C GLU A 278 18.98 22.43 -4.88
N SER A 279 17.91 21.66 -4.86
CA SER A 279 16.87 21.63 -5.87
C SER A 279 15.53 22.05 -5.25
N LEU A 280 14.46 22.14 -6.04
CA LEU A 280 13.14 22.61 -5.57
C LEU A 280 12.68 21.86 -4.31
N ASN A 281 12.66 20.54 -4.33
CA ASN A 281 12.11 19.68 -3.26
C ASN A 281 13.17 18.80 -2.58
N PHE A 282 14.40 18.80 -3.06
CA PHE A 282 15.44 17.87 -2.63
C PHE A 282 16.78 18.57 -2.42
N ILE A 283 17.56 18.05 -1.49
CA ILE A 283 19.00 18.31 -1.44
C ILE A 283 19.69 17.13 -2.14
N LYS A 284 20.58 17.43 -3.06
CA LYS A 284 21.34 16.47 -3.85
C LYS A 284 22.78 16.40 -3.33
N ILE A 285 23.25 15.19 -3.12
CA ILE A 285 24.64 14.87 -2.87
C ILE A 285 25.17 14.20 -4.13
N ASN A 286 26.10 14.82 -4.82
CA ASN A 286 26.73 14.25 -6.00
C ASN A 286 28.10 13.71 -5.62
N ILE A 287 28.39 12.49 -6.02
CA ILE A 287 29.67 11.78 -5.86
C ILE A 287 30.11 11.39 -7.27
N GLU A 288 31.18 12.01 -7.75
CA GLU A 288 31.67 11.86 -9.12
C GLU A 288 33.10 11.31 -9.09
N ASP A 289 33.31 10.18 -9.73
CA ASP A 289 34.61 9.53 -9.92
C ASP A 289 35.07 9.61 -11.39
N ASN A 290 36.37 9.55 -11.62
CA ASN A 290 36.97 9.45 -12.95
C ASN A 290 37.46 8.03 -13.26
N GLY A 291 36.80 7.01 -12.72
CA GLY A 291 37.14 5.61 -12.85
C GLY A 291 36.72 4.95 -14.17
N SER A 292 36.56 3.63 -14.14
CA SER A 292 36.27 2.80 -15.31
C SER A 292 34.91 3.11 -15.97
N GLY A 293 33.97 3.71 -15.25
CA GLY A 293 32.60 3.95 -15.70
C GLY A 293 31.75 2.67 -15.75
N ILE A 294 30.48 2.84 -16.10
CA ILE A 294 29.45 1.78 -16.09
C ILE A 294 28.72 1.82 -17.45
N ASP A 295 28.47 0.65 -18.03
CA ASP A 295 27.64 0.53 -19.25
C ASP A 295 26.18 0.89 -18.91
N LYS A 296 25.53 1.64 -19.81
CA LYS A 296 24.10 2.00 -19.66
C LYS A 296 23.18 0.80 -19.47
N LYS A 297 23.53 -0.35 -20.05
CA LYS A 297 22.77 -1.61 -19.90
C LYS A 297 22.80 -2.14 -18.47
N GLU A 298 23.79 -1.75 -17.68
CA GLU A 298 23.97 -2.20 -16.29
C GLU A 298 23.32 -1.25 -15.27
N PHE A 299 22.87 -0.05 -15.64
CA PHE A 299 22.33 0.96 -14.71
C PHE A 299 21.19 0.45 -13.80
N ASN A 300 20.31 -0.40 -14.32
CA ASN A 300 19.25 -1.01 -13.52
C ASN A 300 19.77 -2.19 -12.67
N ASN A 301 20.85 -2.84 -13.11
CA ASN A 301 21.37 -4.02 -12.46
C ASN A 301 22.30 -3.69 -11.30
N ILE A 302 23.06 -2.59 -11.35
CA ILE A 302 24.00 -2.21 -10.29
C ILE A 302 23.34 -1.98 -8.93
N PHE A 303 22.02 -1.77 -8.90
CA PHE A 303 21.22 -1.64 -7.68
C PHE A 303 20.56 -2.94 -7.24
N LYS A 304 20.77 -4.06 -7.95
CA LYS A 304 20.32 -5.39 -7.51
C LYS A 304 21.27 -5.96 -6.48
N ARG A 305 20.74 -6.79 -5.60
CA ARG A 305 21.53 -7.50 -4.57
C ARG A 305 22.56 -8.39 -5.23
N PHE A 306 23.79 -8.40 -4.68
CA PHE A 306 24.92 -9.25 -5.12
C PHE A 306 25.34 -9.05 -6.59
N TYR A 307 24.80 -8.03 -7.26
CA TYR A 307 25.18 -7.76 -8.63
C TYR A 307 26.59 -7.17 -8.69
N ARG A 308 27.39 -7.71 -9.61
CA ARG A 308 28.74 -7.25 -9.92
C ARG A 308 28.92 -7.25 -11.44
N GLY A 309 29.44 -6.18 -11.98
CA GLY A 309 29.73 -6.10 -13.42
C GLY A 309 30.73 -7.19 -13.82
N LYS A 310 30.46 -7.93 -14.90
CA LYS A 310 31.26 -9.08 -15.35
C LYS A 310 32.74 -8.77 -15.59
N GLU A 311 33.07 -7.57 -16.05
CA GLU A 311 34.45 -7.13 -16.27
C GLU A 311 35.20 -6.90 -14.96
N HIS A 312 34.52 -6.36 -13.95
CA HIS A 312 35.11 -6.09 -12.63
C HIS A 312 35.34 -7.37 -11.81
N GLU A 313 34.46 -8.35 -12.00
CA GLU A 313 34.60 -9.68 -11.41
C GLU A 313 35.85 -10.39 -11.95
N LYS A 314 36.10 -10.30 -13.25
CA LYS A 314 37.31 -10.82 -13.90
C LYS A 314 38.61 -10.14 -13.43
N LYS A 315 38.54 -8.84 -13.09
CA LYS A 315 39.69 -8.09 -12.57
C LYS A 315 39.97 -8.33 -11.08
N GLY A 316 39.21 -9.20 -10.42
CA GLY A 316 39.39 -9.55 -9.01
C GLY A 316 39.12 -8.42 -8.02
N ILE A 317 38.36 -7.36 -8.44
CA ILE A 317 38.00 -6.25 -7.56
C ILE A 317 37.04 -6.80 -6.47
N GLU A 318 37.39 -6.66 -5.21
CA GLU A 318 36.61 -7.19 -4.10
C GLU A 318 35.36 -6.36 -3.81
N GLY A 319 34.24 -7.05 -3.54
CA GLY A 319 32.99 -6.41 -3.16
C GLY A 319 31.86 -7.43 -3.02
N SER A 320 30.95 -7.16 -2.09
CA SER A 320 29.77 -8.00 -1.84
C SER A 320 28.64 -7.85 -2.87
N GLY A 321 28.65 -6.74 -3.66
CA GLY A 321 27.55 -6.41 -4.57
C GLY A 321 26.27 -5.93 -3.84
N VAL A 322 26.35 -5.56 -2.57
CA VAL A 322 25.21 -5.18 -1.74
C VAL A 322 25.17 -3.68 -1.46
N GLY A 323 26.31 -2.99 -1.49
CA GLY A 323 26.42 -1.59 -1.06
C GLY A 323 25.48 -0.63 -1.79
N LEU A 324 25.38 -0.71 -3.12
CA LEU A 324 24.47 0.16 -3.89
C LEU A 324 22.99 -0.19 -3.69
N TYR A 325 22.66 -1.47 -3.54
CA TYR A 325 21.32 -1.90 -3.16
C TYR A 325 20.92 -1.28 -1.81
N LEU A 326 21.78 -1.41 -0.80
CA LEU A 326 21.58 -0.85 0.53
C LEU A 326 21.41 0.69 0.47
N THR A 327 22.28 1.36 -0.28
CA THR A 327 22.21 2.81 -0.50
C THR A 327 20.85 3.21 -1.08
N ARG A 328 20.41 2.53 -2.13
CA ARG A 328 19.11 2.79 -2.75
C ARG A 328 17.97 2.62 -1.75
N LYS A 329 17.95 1.53 -1.01
CA LYS A 329 16.90 1.23 -0.03
C LYS A 329 16.86 2.27 1.10
N ILE A 330 18.01 2.66 1.65
CA ILE A 330 18.12 3.69 2.69
C ILE A 330 17.56 5.03 2.22
N PHE A 331 17.84 5.43 0.99
CA PHE A 331 17.36 6.69 0.44
C PHE A 331 15.86 6.62 0.13
N GLU A 332 15.36 5.54 -0.48
CA GLU A 332 13.94 5.31 -0.78
C GLU A 332 13.10 5.30 0.51
N ASP A 333 13.55 4.63 1.57
CA ASP A 333 12.86 4.55 2.86
C ASP A 333 12.83 5.92 3.60
N GLN A 334 13.68 6.87 3.21
CA GLN A 334 13.65 8.25 3.67
C GLN A 334 12.91 9.21 2.70
N GLY A 335 12.18 8.67 1.71
CA GLY A 335 11.46 9.47 0.71
C GLY A 335 12.35 10.10 -0.35
N GLY A 336 13.61 9.67 -0.40
CA GLY A 336 14.62 10.13 -1.36
C GLY A 336 14.76 9.20 -2.57
N SER A 337 15.87 9.36 -3.30
CA SER A 337 16.18 8.49 -4.45
C SER A 337 17.67 8.58 -4.81
N ILE A 338 18.13 7.64 -5.66
CA ILE A 338 19.48 7.60 -6.21
C ILE A 338 19.44 7.54 -7.73
N LEU A 339 20.28 8.33 -8.36
CA LEU A 339 20.46 8.34 -9.83
C LEU A 339 21.92 8.09 -10.16
N VAL A 340 22.17 7.48 -11.33
CA VAL A 340 23.51 7.27 -11.88
C VAL A 340 23.60 7.85 -13.29
N LYS A 341 24.71 8.54 -13.55
CA LYS A 341 25.14 8.94 -14.90
C LYS A 341 26.58 8.48 -15.06
N SER A 342 26.86 7.69 -16.07
CA SER A 342 28.18 7.16 -16.32
C SER A 342 28.43 6.91 -17.80
N LYS A 343 29.71 6.88 -18.14
CA LYS A 343 30.21 6.47 -19.47
C LYS A 343 31.49 5.67 -19.27
N ILE A 344 31.57 4.53 -19.94
CA ILE A 344 32.76 3.65 -19.90
C ILE A 344 34.00 4.48 -20.23
N GLY A 345 35.05 4.36 -19.40
CA GLY A 345 36.30 5.05 -19.50
C GLY A 345 36.30 6.54 -19.12
N SER A 346 35.16 7.07 -18.62
CA SER A 346 35.03 8.49 -18.24
C SER A 346 34.59 8.68 -16.80
N GLY A 347 34.33 7.59 -16.06
CA GLY A 347 33.90 7.60 -14.68
C GLY A 347 32.37 7.58 -14.51
N SER A 348 31.94 7.74 -13.26
CA SER A 348 30.53 7.70 -12.87
C SER A 348 30.19 8.86 -11.95
N LYS A 349 28.95 9.34 -12.06
CA LYS A 349 28.36 10.32 -11.15
C LYS A 349 27.11 9.72 -10.52
N PHE A 350 27.15 9.51 -9.22
CA PHE A 350 25.99 9.14 -8.43
C PHE A 350 25.38 10.39 -7.80
N THR A 351 24.08 10.57 -7.92
CA THR A 351 23.32 11.67 -7.32
C THR A 351 22.34 11.07 -6.31
N LEU A 352 22.61 11.30 -5.04
CA LEU A 352 21.76 10.91 -3.90
C LEU A 352 20.86 12.08 -3.54
N MET A 353 19.55 11.86 -3.41
CA MET A 353 18.57 12.92 -3.19
C MET A 353 17.78 12.64 -1.91
N LEU A 354 17.71 13.63 -1.02
CA LEU A 354 16.86 13.60 0.17
C LEU A 354 15.86 14.75 0.14
N PRO A 355 14.61 14.55 0.62
CA PRO A 355 13.63 15.63 0.71
C PRO A 355 14.11 16.71 1.69
N LYS A 356 13.64 17.95 1.47
CA LYS A 356 13.98 19.10 2.33
C LYS A 356 13.26 19.07 3.67
#